data_1418c515229222b953f5a17fa5799833
#
_entry.id   1418c515229222b953f5a17fa5799833
#
_cell.length_a   1.000
_cell.length_b   1.000
_cell.length_c   1.000
_cell.angle_alpha   90.00
_cell.angle_beta   90.00
_cell.angle_gamma   90.00
#
_symmetry.space_group_name_H-M   'P 1'
#
loop_
_entity.id
_entity.type
_entity.pdbx_description
1 polymer ?
#
loop_
_entity_poly.entity_id
_entity_poly.type
_entity_poly.pdbx_seq_one_letter_code
_entity_poly.pdbx_strand_id
1 'polypeptide(L)'
;NTEELIALINEYKPDAVLNVALPYQDLTIMDACLATGVDYIDTANYEAENTDDPEWRKIYEERCKKEGFTAYFDYSWQWAYKKKFEDAGITAILGSGFDPGVTSVYSAYALKHYFDEIHYIDILDCNGGDHGYPFATNFNPEINLREVSAMGSYWEDGHWVEVEPMSIKREYDFPEVGEKDMYL
;
A
#
# COMPACT_ATOMS: atom_id res chain seq x y z
N ASN A 1 0.18 -19.55 6.58
CA ASN A 1 0.11 -20.84 5.87
C ASN A 1 -1.22 -20.92 5.11
N THR A 2 -1.16 -21.10 3.79
CA THR A 2 -2.34 -21.10 2.89
C THR A 2 -3.34 -22.21 3.27
N GLU A 3 -2.88 -23.41 3.63
CA GLU A 3 -3.77 -24.53 3.99
C GLU A 3 -4.61 -24.25 5.23
N GLU A 4 -4.04 -23.60 6.25
CA GLU A 4 -4.76 -23.21 7.47
C GLU A 4 -5.79 -22.12 7.16
N LEU A 5 -5.46 -21.15 6.30
CA LEU A 5 -6.39 -20.14 5.85
C LEU A 5 -7.56 -20.72 5.05
N ILE A 6 -7.30 -21.67 4.15
CA ILE A 6 -8.32 -22.41 3.42
C ILE A 6 -9.25 -23.15 4.38
N ALA A 7 -8.70 -23.83 5.39
CA ALA A 7 -9.49 -24.52 6.40
C ALA A 7 -10.40 -23.55 7.18
N LEU A 8 -9.82 -22.41 7.59
CA LEU A 8 -10.57 -21.35 8.31
C LEU A 8 -11.69 -20.76 7.46
N ILE A 9 -11.41 -20.39 6.21
CA ILE A 9 -12.40 -19.85 5.28
C ILE A 9 -13.55 -20.87 5.05
N ASN A 10 -13.22 -22.14 4.88
CA ASN A 10 -14.21 -23.22 4.71
C ASN A 10 -15.08 -23.44 5.96
N GLU A 11 -14.49 -23.24 7.15
CA GLU A 11 -15.22 -23.33 8.43
C GLU A 11 -16.22 -22.18 8.60
N TYR A 12 -15.74 -20.92 8.42
CA TYR A 12 -16.56 -19.73 8.68
C TYR A 12 -17.40 -19.27 7.49
N LYS A 13 -17.03 -19.66 6.28
CA LYS A 13 -17.73 -19.33 5.02
C LYS A 13 -18.06 -17.84 4.86
N PRO A 14 -17.06 -16.96 4.96
CA PRO A 14 -17.27 -15.54 4.75
C PRO A 14 -17.57 -15.24 3.27
N ASP A 15 -18.25 -14.13 2.99
CA ASP A 15 -18.42 -13.62 1.64
C ASP A 15 -17.14 -12.95 1.11
N ALA A 16 -16.35 -12.34 2.01
CA ALA A 16 -15.10 -11.68 1.68
C ALA A 16 -14.08 -11.81 2.82
N VAL A 17 -12.81 -11.77 2.48
CA VAL A 17 -11.69 -11.67 3.42
C VAL A 17 -11.12 -10.27 3.37
N LEU A 18 -11.17 -9.56 4.51
CA LEU A 18 -10.50 -8.28 4.70
C LEU A 18 -9.11 -8.52 5.32
N ASN A 19 -8.08 -8.26 4.55
CA ASN A 19 -6.69 -8.37 4.97
C ASN A 19 -6.19 -7.01 5.53
N VAL A 20 -6.04 -6.95 6.82
CA VAL A 20 -5.43 -5.83 7.56
C VAL A 20 -4.15 -6.28 8.29
N ALA A 21 -3.56 -7.37 7.84
CA ALA A 21 -2.31 -7.90 8.36
C ALA A 21 -1.11 -7.18 7.73
N LEU A 22 0.09 -7.59 8.13
CA LEU A 22 1.32 -7.08 7.54
C LEU A 22 1.43 -7.49 6.05
N PRO A 23 2.07 -6.68 5.21
CA PRO A 23 2.10 -6.83 3.75
C PRO A 23 2.72 -8.14 3.26
N TYR A 24 3.55 -8.80 4.05
CA TYR A 24 4.17 -10.10 3.72
C TYR A 24 3.18 -11.24 3.49
N GLN A 25 1.93 -11.09 3.92
CA GLN A 25 0.91 -12.14 3.94
C GLN A 25 -0.07 -12.08 2.76
N ASP A 26 -0.06 -10.99 2.00
CA ASP A 26 -1.06 -10.69 0.99
C ASP A 26 -1.25 -11.82 -0.02
N LEU A 27 -0.16 -12.28 -0.64
CA LEU A 27 -0.25 -13.31 -1.68
C LEU A 27 -0.72 -14.65 -1.11
N THR A 28 -0.33 -14.98 0.13
CA THR A 28 -0.77 -16.20 0.83
C THR A 28 -2.28 -16.17 1.08
N ILE A 29 -2.82 -15.00 1.44
CA ILE A 29 -4.25 -14.81 1.65
C ILE A 29 -5.00 -14.81 0.32
N MET A 30 -4.46 -14.17 -0.73
CA MET A 30 -5.03 -14.20 -2.07
C MET A 30 -5.11 -15.62 -2.64
N ASP A 31 -4.09 -16.45 -2.42
CA ASP A 31 -4.11 -17.86 -2.81
C ASP A 31 -5.20 -18.64 -2.08
N ALA A 32 -5.42 -18.38 -0.80
CA ALA A 32 -6.50 -19.00 -0.04
C ALA A 32 -7.89 -18.56 -0.53
N CYS A 33 -8.07 -17.27 -0.85
CA CYS A 33 -9.30 -16.73 -1.44
C CYS A 33 -9.61 -17.37 -2.80
N LEU A 34 -8.61 -17.51 -3.66
CA LEU A 34 -8.74 -18.20 -4.95
C LEU A 34 -9.16 -19.66 -4.78
N ALA A 35 -8.54 -20.38 -3.84
CA ALA A 35 -8.83 -21.80 -3.59
C ALA A 35 -10.25 -22.02 -3.04
N THR A 36 -10.83 -21.02 -2.38
CA THR A 36 -12.14 -21.10 -1.72
C THR A 36 -13.26 -20.36 -2.45
N GLY A 37 -12.93 -19.56 -3.48
CA GLY A 37 -13.91 -18.78 -4.24
C GLY A 37 -14.47 -17.59 -3.45
N VAL A 38 -13.67 -16.95 -2.59
CA VAL A 38 -14.08 -15.86 -1.70
C VAL A 38 -13.42 -14.56 -2.14
N ASP A 39 -14.16 -13.45 -2.07
CA ASP A 39 -13.66 -12.12 -2.40
C ASP A 39 -12.54 -11.67 -1.45
N TYR A 40 -11.66 -10.80 -1.94
CA TYR A 40 -10.48 -10.32 -1.23
C TYR A 40 -10.44 -8.80 -1.17
N ILE A 41 -10.05 -8.25 -0.03
CA ILE A 41 -9.82 -6.81 0.16
C ILE A 41 -8.54 -6.65 0.98
N ASP A 42 -7.63 -5.77 0.58
CA ASP A 42 -6.46 -5.39 1.37
C ASP A 42 -6.33 -3.89 1.62
N THR A 43 -5.42 -3.54 2.49
CA THR A 43 -5.15 -2.15 2.89
C THR A 43 -3.73 -1.70 2.56
N ALA A 44 -2.89 -2.58 2.03
CA ALA A 44 -1.50 -2.30 1.71
C ALA A 44 -1.01 -3.15 0.52
N ASN A 45 0.09 -2.75 -0.08
CA ASN A 45 0.76 -3.53 -1.12
C ASN A 45 1.61 -4.65 -0.50
N TYR A 46 1.75 -5.74 -1.25
CA TYR A 46 2.64 -6.83 -0.89
C TYR A 46 4.09 -6.37 -0.83
N GLU A 47 4.76 -6.77 0.23
CA GLU A 47 6.20 -6.64 0.38
C GLU A 47 6.82 -8.03 0.57
N ALA A 48 7.86 -8.33 -0.17
CA ALA A 48 8.59 -9.57 0.02
C ALA A 48 9.61 -9.44 1.16
N GLU A 49 9.81 -10.52 1.89
CA GLU A 49 10.70 -10.54 3.06
C GLU A 49 12.20 -10.36 2.73
N ASN A 50 12.61 -10.48 1.47
CA ASN A 50 14.03 -10.49 1.07
C ASN A 50 14.35 -9.47 -0.03
N THR A 51 13.81 -8.26 0.08
CA THR A 51 14.01 -7.20 -0.93
C THR A 51 15.45 -6.76 -1.13
N ASP A 52 16.33 -7.03 -0.16
CA ASP A 52 17.76 -6.75 -0.23
C ASP A 52 18.56 -7.80 -1.02
N ASP A 53 17.95 -8.95 -1.36
CA ASP A 53 18.57 -9.97 -2.19
C ASP A 53 18.60 -9.52 -3.67
N PRO A 54 19.79 -9.32 -4.28
CA PRO A 54 19.89 -8.88 -5.66
C PRO A 54 19.29 -9.86 -6.69
N GLU A 55 19.30 -11.16 -6.40
CA GLU A 55 18.69 -12.17 -7.29
C GLU A 55 17.16 -12.06 -7.23
N TRP A 56 16.63 -11.87 -6.04
CA TRP A 56 15.20 -11.69 -5.83
C TRP A 56 14.70 -10.40 -6.51
N ARG A 57 15.41 -9.29 -6.33
CA ARG A 57 15.11 -8.01 -7.00
C ARG A 57 15.08 -8.16 -8.52
N LYS A 58 16.02 -8.88 -9.09
CA LYS A 58 16.06 -9.15 -10.52
C LYS A 58 14.82 -9.92 -11.01
N ILE A 59 14.41 -10.95 -10.27
CA ILE A 59 13.21 -11.73 -10.59
C ILE A 59 11.96 -10.82 -10.52
N TYR A 60 11.88 -9.97 -9.51
CA TYR A 60 10.82 -8.99 -9.35
C TYR A 60 10.76 -8.00 -10.54
N GLU A 61 11.88 -7.41 -10.89
CA GLU A 61 11.99 -6.46 -12.02
C GLU A 61 11.62 -7.12 -13.35
N GLU A 62 12.09 -8.34 -13.60
CA GLU A 62 11.74 -9.11 -14.80
C GLU A 62 10.22 -9.41 -14.85
N ARG A 63 9.61 -9.71 -13.72
CA ARG A 63 8.16 -9.93 -13.61
C ARG A 63 7.38 -8.64 -13.87
N CYS A 64 7.75 -7.54 -13.23
CA CYS A 64 7.14 -6.23 -13.47
C CYS A 64 7.20 -5.84 -14.95
N LYS A 65 8.34 -6.03 -15.59
CA LYS A 65 8.54 -5.76 -17.01
C LYS A 65 7.67 -6.65 -17.90
N LYS A 66 7.56 -7.94 -17.56
CA LYS A 66 6.74 -8.91 -18.31
C LYS A 66 5.25 -8.57 -18.23
N GLU A 67 4.78 -8.19 -17.04
CA GLU A 67 3.37 -7.86 -16.78
C GLU A 67 3.02 -6.41 -17.14
N GLY A 68 4.00 -5.60 -17.54
CA GLY A 68 3.80 -4.19 -17.91
C GLY A 68 3.60 -3.23 -16.74
N PHE A 69 4.06 -3.61 -15.54
CA PHE A 69 3.98 -2.77 -14.35
C PHE A 69 5.22 -1.91 -14.17
N THR A 70 5.05 -0.75 -13.56
CA THR A 70 6.18 0.11 -13.18
C THR A 70 6.67 -0.28 -11.78
N ALA A 71 7.98 -0.21 -11.57
CA ALA A 71 8.61 -0.57 -10.30
C ALA A 71 8.22 0.33 -9.10
N TYR A 72 7.51 1.43 -9.35
CA TYR A 72 7.09 2.39 -8.32
C TYR A 72 5.84 1.97 -7.55
N PHE A 73 5.10 0.96 -8.02
CA PHE A 73 3.92 0.45 -7.35
C PHE A 73 4.10 -1.04 -7.08
N ASP A 74 4.37 -1.37 -5.85
CA ASP A 74 4.58 -2.75 -5.42
C ASP A 74 3.32 -3.63 -5.50
N TYR A 75 2.19 -3.06 -5.90
CA TYR A 75 0.98 -3.80 -6.28
C TYR A 75 1.14 -4.71 -7.50
N SER A 76 2.25 -4.66 -8.20
CA SER A 76 2.50 -5.53 -9.36
C SER A 76 2.35 -7.03 -9.04
N TRP A 77 2.69 -7.44 -7.82
CA TRP A 77 2.51 -8.81 -7.37
C TRP A 77 1.04 -9.19 -7.23
N GLN A 78 0.23 -8.35 -6.62
CA GLN A 78 -1.21 -8.56 -6.48
C GLN A 78 -1.92 -8.42 -7.83
N TRP A 79 -1.52 -7.46 -8.68
CA TRP A 79 -2.03 -7.31 -10.04
C TRP A 79 -1.76 -8.53 -10.93
N ALA A 80 -0.70 -9.28 -10.70
CA ALA A 80 -0.43 -10.53 -11.43
C ALA A 80 -1.50 -11.61 -11.16
N TYR A 81 -2.31 -11.46 -10.13
CA TYR A 81 -3.45 -12.33 -9.83
C TYR A 81 -4.72 -11.97 -10.62
N LYS A 82 -4.77 -10.82 -11.31
CA LYS A 82 -5.94 -10.30 -12.00
C LYS A 82 -6.67 -11.38 -12.80
N LYS A 83 -5.96 -12.04 -13.72
CA LYS A 83 -6.58 -13.06 -14.55
C LYS A 83 -7.11 -14.26 -13.76
N LYS A 84 -6.44 -14.67 -12.72
CA LYS A 84 -6.88 -15.78 -11.85
C LYS A 84 -8.19 -15.44 -11.14
N PHE A 85 -8.31 -14.21 -10.61
CA PHE A 85 -9.52 -13.73 -9.96
C PHE A 85 -10.68 -13.55 -10.94
N GLU A 86 -10.42 -13.00 -12.12
CA GLU A 86 -11.41 -12.89 -13.20
C GLU A 86 -11.92 -14.28 -13.64
N ASP A 87 -11.02 -15.24 -13.87
CA ASP A 87 -11.37 -16.61 -14.26
C ASP A 87 -12.16 -17.36 -13.16
N ALA A 88 -11.89 -17.07 -11.89
CA ALA A 88 -12.61 -17.61 -10.75
C ALA A 88 -13.94 -16.91 -10.47
N GLY A 89 -14.20 -15.76 -11.11
CA GLY A 89 -15.42 -14.97 -10.91
C GLY A 89 -15.51 -14.31 -9.53
N ILE A 90 -14.36 -14.04 -8.89
CA ILE A 90 -14.27 -13.37 -7.58
C ILE A 90 -13.57 -12.01 -7.73
N THR A 91 -13.78 -11.14 -6.75
CA THR A 91 -13.28 -9.76 -6.75
C THR A 91 -12.09 -9.61 -5.82
N ALA A 92 -11.07 -8.85 -6.23
CA ALA A 92 -10.04 -8.31 -5.34
C ALA A 92 -10.08 -6.79 -5.36
N ILE A 93 -10.18 -6.17 -4.18
CA ILE A 93 -10.04 -4.71 -4.00
C ILE A 93 -8.70 -4.48 -3.31
N LEU A 94 -7.80 -3.81 -4.01
CA LEU A 94 -6.43 -3.58 -3.56
C LEU A 94 -6.27 -2.15 -3.04
N GLY A 95 -5.49 -1.97 -1.98
CA GLY A 95 -5.16 -0.66 -1.44
C GLY A 95 -6.35 0.09 -0.85
N SER A 96 -7.25 -0.59 -0.16
CA SER A 96 -8.42 0.00 0.48
C SER A 96 -8.12 0.44 1.93
N GLY A 97 -6.90 0.95 2.16
CA GLY A 97 -6.46 1.48 3.44
C GLY A 97 -6.65 3.00 3.54
N PHE A 98 -5.81 3.63 4.33
CA PHE A 98 -5.78 5.08 4.45
C PHE A 98 -4.88 5.69 3.37
N ASP A 99 -3.61 5.26 3.33
CA ASP A 99 -2.62 5.63 2.33
C ASP A 99 -1.77 4.36 2.00
N PRO A 100 -2.12 3.70 0.93
CA PRO A 100 -3.09 4.01 -0.12
C PRO A 100 -4.55 3.72 0.24
N GLY A 101 -5.48 4.45 -0.39
CA GLY A 101 -6.92 4.21 -0.34
C GLY A 101 -7.73 5.48 -0.17
N VAL A 102 -7.95 5.93 1.07
CA VAL A 102 -8.76 7.13 1.38
C VAL A 102 -8.21 8.38 0.69
N THR A 103 -6.90 8.56 0.68
CA THR A 103 -6.22 9.68 0.01
C THR A 103 -6.51 9.72 -1.49
N SER A 104 -6.47 8.58 -2.15
CA SER A 104 -6.81 8.44 -3.58
C SER A 104 -8.28 8.71 -3.85
N VAL A 105 -9.18 8.22 -2.98
CA VAL A 105 -10.63 8.44 -3.08
C VAL A 105 -10.94 9.93 -2.90
N TYR A 106 -10.33 10.61 -1.93
CA TYR A 106 -10.53 12.04 -1.73
C TYR A 106 -10.03 12.87 -2.91
N SER A 107 -8.89 12.52 -3.49
CA SER A 107 -8.37 13.18 -4.69
C SER A 107 -9.33 13.03 -5.87
N ALA A 108 -9.83 11.82 -6.12
CA ALA A 108 -10.81 11.55 -7.17
C ALA A 108 -12.16 12.24 -6.90
N TYR A 109 -12.61 12.27 -5.66
CA TYR A 109 -13.83 12.94 -5.26
C TYR A 109 -13.72 14.47 -5.44
N ALA A 110 -12.59 15.06 -5.05
CA ALA A 110 -12.31 16.47 -5.22
C ALA A 110 -12.32 16.87 -6.71
N LEU A 111 -11.62 16.10 -7.56
CA LEU A 111 -11.64 16.33 -9.01
C LEU A 111 -13.06 16.24 -9.59
N LYS A 112 -13.83 15.26 -9.16
CA LYS A 112 -15.20 15.06 -9.68
C LYS A 112 -16.20 16.15 -9.27
N HIS A 113 -16.05 16.73 -8.09
CA HIS A 113 -17.10 17.54 -7.48
C HIS A 113 -16.72 19.00 -7.24
N TYR A 114 -15.44 19.34 -7.15
CA TYR A 114 -14.99 20.66 -6.72
C TYR A 114 -14.01 21.35 -7.69
N PHE A 115 -13.32 20.57 -8.53
CA PHE A 115 -12.29 21.13 -9.43
C PHE A 115 -12.53 20.66 -10.87
N ASP A 116 -12.33 21.56 -11.82
CA ASP A 116 -12.31 21.22 -13.25
C ASP A 116 -10.98 20.55 -13.63
N GLU A 117 -9.90 20.94 -12.93
CA GLU A 117 -8.55 20.43 -13.13
C GLU A 117 -7.76 20.50 -11.81
N ILE A 118 -6.93 19.50 -11.53
CA ILE A 118 -6.02 19.45 -10.39
C ILE A 118 -4.59 19.66 -10.90
N HIS A 119 -3.94 20.75 -10.47
CA HIS A 119 -2.57 21.07 -10.82
C HIS A 119 -1.56 20.60 -9.78
N TYR A 120 -2.00 20.36 -8.56
CA TYR A 120 -1.14 20.00 -7.45
C TYR A 120 -1.91 19.14 -6.42
N ILE A 121 -1.30 18.06 -5.99
CA ILE A 121 -1.78 17.25 -4.87
C ILE A 121 -0.62 17.10 -3.90
N ASP A 122 -0.88 17.39 -2.64
CA ASP A 122 0.04 17.17 -1.55
C ASP A 122 -0.69 16.41 -0.44
N ILE A 123 -0.19 15.25 -0.08
CA ILE A 123 -0.76 14.38 0.94
C ILE A 123 0.15 14.46 2.15
N LEU A 124 -0.39 15.00 3.23
CA LEU A 124 0.32 15.14 4.48
C LEU A 124 -0.42 14.39 5.57
N ASP A 125 0.25 13.50 6.24
CA ASP A 125 -0.29 12.82 7.40
C ASP A 125 0.63 12.97 8.62
N CYS A 126 0.07 12.90 9.80
CA CYS A 126 0.82 12.89 11.04
C CYS A 126 0.11 12.08 12.11
N ASN A 127 0.89 11.50 13.02
CA ASN A 127 0.34 10.89 14.21
C ASN A 127 0.06 11.98 15.25
N GLY A 128 -1.22 12.19 15.57
CA GLY A 128 -1.67 13.11 16.63
C GLY A 128 -1.91 12.43 17.98
N GLY A 129 -1.62 11.13 18.09
CA GLY A 129 -1.81 10.38 19.35
C GLY A 129 -0.72 10.65 20.37
N ASP A 130 -1.08 10.47 21.66
CA ASP A 130 -0.15 10.46 22.78
C ASP A 130 -0.19 9.09 23.47
N HIS A 131 0.95 8.41 23.50
CA HIS A 131 1.11 7.10 24.12
C HIS A 131 1.70 7.18 25.54
N GLY A 132 1.94 8.38 26.05
CA GLY A 132 2.58 8.62 27.34
C GLY A 132 4.09 8.27 27.39
N TYR A 133 4.72 8.11 26.22
CA TYR A 133 6.15 7.85 26.08
C TYR A 133 6.82 8.91 25.21
N PRO A 134 8.09 9.26 25.45
CA PRO A 134 8.82 10.24 24.64
C PRO A 134 8.93 9.90 23.16
N PHE A 135 8.92 8.60 22.85
CA PHE A 135 8.88 8.07 21.51
C PHE A 135 7.98 6.84 21.45
N ALA A 136 7.00 6.87 20.58
CA ALA A 136 6.13 5.72 20.32
C ALA A 136 5.55 5.82 18.91
N THR A 137 5.25 4.69 18.32
CA THR A 137 4.55 4.59 17.05
C THR A 137 3.35 3.66 17.18
N ASN A 138 2.26 3.97 16.50
CA ASN A 138 1.08 3.12 16.40
C ASN A 138 1.24 2.03 15.32
N PHE A 139 2.28 2.15 14.52
CA PHE A 139 2.53 1.30 13.37
C PHE A 139 3.72 0.38 13.63
N ASN A 140 3.96 -0.56 12.73
CA ASN A 140 5.12 -1.44 12.84
C ASN A 140 6.41 -0.62 12.78
N PRO A 141 7.27 -0.67 13.82
CA PRO A 141 8.49 0.14 13.89
C PRO A 141 9.47 -0.14 12.77
N GLU A 142 9.55 -1.38 12.27
CA GLU A 142 10.41 -1.77 11.16
C GLU A 142 9.98 -1.09 9.87
N ILE A 143 8.66 -1.09 9.58
CA ILE A 143 8.11 -0.43 8.39
C ILE A 143 8.40 1.07 8.45
N ASN A 144 8.15 1.73 9.59
CA ASN A 144 8.46 3.15 9.76
C ASN A 144 9.94 3.45 9.54
N LEU A 145 10.84 2.61 10.05
CA LEU A 145 12.29 2.80 9.85
C LEU A 145 12.68 2.63 8.37
N ARG A 146 12.08 1.68 7.67
CA ARG A 146 12.32 1.51 6.23
C ARG A 146 11.78 2.68 5.41
N GLU A 147 10.60 3.17 5.72
CA GLU A 147 10.00 4.34 5.05
C GLU A 147 10.90 5.57 5.17
N VAL A 148 11.31 5.94 6.38
CA VAL A 148 12.18 7.10 6.59
C VAL A 148 13.61 6.93 6.07
N SER A 149 14.00 5.71 5.71
CA SER A 149 15.32 5.39 5.15
C SER A 149 15.29 5.16 3.64
N ALA A 150 14.11 5.05 3.05
CA ALA A 150 13.94 4.87 1.62
C ALA A 150 14.05 6.18 0.85
N MET A 151 14.40 6.10 -0.43
CA MET A 151 14.31 7.25 -1.34
C MET A 151 12.88 7.74 -1.40
N GLY A 152 12.67 9.04 -1.24
CA GLY A 152 11.38 9.68 -1.49
C GLY A 152 11.13 9.84 -2.99
N SER A 153 9.88 9.90 -3.41
CA SER A 153 9.54 10.19 -4.80
C SER A 153 8.26 11.01 -4.92
N TYR A 154 8.23 11.89 -5.91
CA TYR A 154 7.05 12.67 -6.26
C TYR A 154 6.92 12.80 -7.79
N TRP A 155 5.73 13.09 -8.25
CA TRP A 155 5.45 13.27 -9.67
C TRP A 155 5.51 14.74 -10.06
N GLU A 156 6.32 15.08 -11.05
CA GLU A 156 6.47 16.44 -11.58
C GLU A 156 6.76 16.39 -13.09
N ASP A 157 6.18 17.30 -13.85
CA ASP A 157 6.41 17.45 -15.30
C ASP A 157 6.29 16.16 -16.12
N GLY A 158 5.36 15.27 -15.72
CA GLY A 158 5.10 14.03 -16.45
C GLY A 158 6.06 12.88 -16.14
N HIS A 159 6.84 12.97 -15.08
CA HIS A 159 7.75 11.90 -14.64
C HIS A 159 7.91 11.84 -13.12
N TRP A 160 8.41 10.71 -12.64
CA TRP A 160 8.79 10.56 -11.24
C TRP A 160 10.16 11.19 -10.97
N VAL A 161 10.24 11.95 -9.89
CA VAL A 161 11.48 12.54 -9.35
C VAL A 161 11.80 11.82 -8.05
N GLU A 162 12.99 11.25 -7.97
CA GLU A 162 13.51 10.63 -6.74
C GLU A 162 14.37 11.62 -5.96
N VAL A 163 14.26 11.55 -4.64
CA VAL A 163 15.02 12.41 -3.72
C VAL A 163 15.59 11.57 -2.57
N GLU A 164 16.68 12.03 -1.99
CA GLU A 164 17.29 11.39 -0.82
C GLU A 164 16.30 11.32 0.36
N PRO A 165 16.39 10.29 1.19
CA PRO A 165 15.50 10.12 2.34
C PRO A 165 15.42 11.38 3.19
N MET A 166 14.22 11.81 3.52
CA MET A 166 13.93 12.96 4.39
C MET A 166 14.59 14.28 3.92
N SER A 167 14.95 14.41 2.64
CA SER A 167 15.69 15.58 2.13
C SER A 167 14.81 16.80 1.88
N ILE A 168 13.52 16.59 1.66
CA ILE A 168 12.53 17.67 1.54
C ILE A 168 11.82 17.83 2.87
N LYS A 169 11.96 19.00 3.47
CA LYS A 169 11.31 19.35 4.72
C LYS A 169 10.34 20.50 4.52
N ARG A 170 9.15 20.38 5.10
CA ARG A 170 8.15 21.45 5.16
C ARG A 170 7.46 21.45 6.52
N GLU A 171 7.26 22.62 7.08
CA GLU A 171 6.44 22.82 8.26
C GLU A 171 4.97 22.99 7.86
N TYR A 172 4.06 22.34 8.59
CA TYR A 172 2.63 22.43 8.36
C TYR A 172 1.87 22.50 9.69
N ASP A 173 0.94 23.42 9.80
CA ASP A 173 0.08 23.60 10.98
C ASP A 173 -1.24 22.86 10.78
N PHE A 174 -1.36 21.68 11.39
CA PHE A 174 -2.58 20.90 11.37
C PHE A 174 -3.60 21.47 12.34
N PRO A 175 -4.87 21.69 11.94
CA PRO A 175 -5.88 22.32 12.78
C PRO A 175 -6.08 21.69 14.17
N GLU A 176 -5.95 20.36 14.26
CA GLU A 176 -6.22 19.61 15.50
C GLU A 176 -4.99 19.32 16.33
N VAL A 177 -3.82 19.18 15.69
CA VAL A 177 -2.59 18.70 16.34
C VAL A 177 -1.45 19.69 16.32
N GLY A 178 -1.67 20.86 15.70
CA GLY A 178 -0.69 21.95 15.62
C GLY A 178 0.44 21.67 14.64
N GLU A 179 1.48 22.47 14.78
CA GLU A 179 2.62 22.52 13.87
C GLU A 179 3.44 21.23 13.88
N LYS A 180 3.73 20.71 12.69
CA LYS A 180 4.54 19.51 12.46
C LYS A 180 5.54 19.72 11.34
N ASP A 181 6.72 19.17 11.51
CA ASP A 181 7.70 19.00 10.45
C ASP A 181 7.32 17.80 9.59
N MET A 182 7.08 18.04 8.30
CA MET A 182 6.76 17.02 7.31
C MET A 182 7.97 16.76 6.43
N TYR A 183 8.20 15.51 6.08
CA TYR A 183 9.35 15.07 5.30
C TYR A 183 8.92 14.18 4.15
N LEU A 184 9.69 14.24 3.06
CA LEU A 184 9.66 13.30 1.94
C LEU A 184 11.05 12.71 1.75
#